data_1d932132867acedf60d33f979917df5f
#
_entry.id   1d932132867acedf60d33f979917df5f
#
_cell.length_a   1.000
_cell.length_b   1.000
_cell.length_c   1.000
_cell.angle_alpha   90.00
_cell.angle_beta   90.00
_cell.angle_gamma   90.00
#
_symmetry.space_group_name_H-M   'P 1'
#
loop_
_entity.id
_entity.type
_entity.pdbx_description
1 polymer ?
#
loop_
_entity_poly.entity_id
_entity_poly.type
_entity_poly.pdbx_seq_one_letter_code
_entity_poly.pdbx_strand_id
1 'polypeptide(L)'
;MSLITKFLTLPTATSAVDFTALPLPGPRNDFLAKARDGGPVFLLQDSSAPAYSPAIELKHVSVHFHSTCRVATAGHAVEDQFAVISCDANVPELHEVFIRCLAAAVEQLPVVAVTSDLQRCVQSLLDLFRSLSRPASREVTGLWAELFIIAKSRNVAQAMRAWHADPFERFDFSWASECLEVKATTNELRRHEFALEQLQSPLGGVGYVASVLLQAQTGGIGVVDLCNQIEVCVATEPDLRQKLWENVAAALGNDFSKSLDRAFDASYATRTLTLYAMEDIPAPQQPSDPRISSVRFRTDLSTVTSSLTGSAKNVLDALFM
;
A
#
# COMPACT_ATOMS: atom_id res chain seq x y z
N MET A 1 -8.46 8.95 -18.03
CA MET A 1 -9.48 8.14 -17.33
C MET A 1 -8.77 6.96 -16.71
N SER A 2 -8.91 6.73 -15.40
CA SER A 2 -8.22 5.65 -14.69
C SER A 2 -8.70 4.26 -15.15
N LEU A 3 -7.90 3.22 -14.92
CA LEU A 3 -8.28 1.84 -15.25
C LEU A 3 -9.57 1.43 -14.53
N ILE A 4 -9.75 1.85 -13.29
CA ILE A 4 -10.95 1.61 -12.48
C ILE A 4 -12.18 2.26 -13.10
N THR A 5 -12.07 3.53 -13.51
CA THR A 5 -13.19 4.22 -14.15
C THR A 5 -13.62 3.51 -15.45
N LYS A 6 -12.66 3.00 -16.22
CA LYS A 6 -12.94 2.21 -17.42
C LYS A 6 -13.58 0.87 -17.07
N PHE A 7 -13.09 0.19 -16.02
CA PHE A 7 -13.68 -1.07 -15.55
C PHE A 7 -15.15 -0.93 -15.17
N LEU A 8 -15.51 0.15 -14.48
CA LEU A 8 -16.91 0.39 -14.06
C LEU A 8 -17.87 0.45 -15.26
N THR A 9 -17.40 0.88 -16.43
CA THR A 9 -18.22 0.99 -17.66
C THR A 9 -18.23 -0.29 -18.51
N LEU A 10 -17.44 -1.32 -18.16
CA LEU A 10 -17.43 -2.57 -18.90
C LEU A 10 -18.76 -3.33 -18.73
N PRO A 11 -19.25 -3.97 -19.79
CA PRO A 11 -20.34 -4.94 -19.68
C PRO A 11 -19.84 -6.19 -18.93
N THR A 12 -20.76 -6.89 -18.27
CA THR A 12 -20.49 -8.19 -17.67
C THR A 12 -20.28 -9.27 -18.75
N ALA A 13 -19.46 -10.27 -18.43
CA ALA A 13 -19.24 -11.41 -19.31
C ALA A 13 -20.55 -12.17 -19.60
N THR A 14 -20.66 -12.72 -20.80
CA THR A 14 -21.82 -13.53 -21.21
C THR A 14 -21.70 -14.98 -20.75
N SER A 15 -20.47 -15.48 -20.60
CA SER A 15 -20.16 -16.82 -20.09
C SER A 15 -18.87 -16.81 -19.26
N ALA A 16 -18.45 -17.97 -18.78
CA ALA A 16 -17.19 -18.12 -18.04
C ALA A 16 -15.94 -17.99 -18.94
N VAL A 17 -16.10 -18.03 -20.24
CA VAL A 17 -14.99 -18.04 -21.22
C VAL A 17 -15.11 -16.95 -22.29
N ASP A 18 -16.23 -16.20 -22.34
CA ASP A 18 -16.46 -15.11 -23.30
C ASP A 18 -16.52 -13.77 -22.58
N PHE A 19 -15.53 -12.92 -22.84
CA PHE A 19 -15.37 -11.64 -22.17
C PHE A 19 -15.36 -10.49 -23.16
N THR A 20 -15.98 -9.37 -22.75
CA THR A 20 -15.69 -8.05 -23.34
C THR A 20 -14.72 -7.35 -22.40
N ALA A 21 -13.55 -6.95 -22.92
CA ALA A 21 -12.44 -6.56 -22.08
C ALA A 21 -11.71 -5.31 -22.55
N LEU A 22 -10.99 -4.69 -21.64
CA LEU A 22 -10.03 -3.61 -21.89
C LEU A 22 -8.64 -4.21 -22.02
N PRO A 23 -7.89 -3.90 -23.10
CA PRO A 23 -6.48 -4.25 -23.16
C PRO A 23 -5.71 -3.49 -22.08
N LEU A 24 -4.79 -4.18 -21.41
CA LEU A 24 -3.84 -3.55 -20.51
C LEU A 24 -2.72 -2.86 -21.30
N PRO A 25 -2.10 -1.81 -20.75
CA PRO A 25 -0.92 -1.21 -21.37
C PRO A 25 0.22 -2.23 -21.48
N GLY A 26 0.93 -2.22 -22.60
CA GLY A 26 2.10 -3.08 -22.81
C GLY A 26 2.07 -3.84 -24.11
N PRO A 27 3.11 -4.65 -24.39
CA PRO A 27 3.24 -5.43 -25.61
C PRO A 27 2.48 -6.77 -25.59
N ARG A 28 1.90 -7.16 -24.45
CA ARG A 28 1.22 -8.44 -24.24
C ARG A 28 -0.28 -8.32 -24.53
N ASN A 29 -0.89 -9.46 -24.82
CA ASN A 29 -2.35 -9.59 -24.91
C ASN A 29 -2.94 -9.88 -23.51
N ASP A 30 -2.80 -8.96 -22.59
CA ASP A 30 -3.39 -9.04 -21.27
C ASP A 30 -4.61 -8.10 -21.18
N PHE A 31 -5.64 -8.53 -20.47
CA PHE A 31 -6.92 -7.82 -20.45
C PHE A 31 -7.50 -7.71 -19.04
N LEU A 32 -8.25 -6.62 -18.82
CA LEU A 32 -9.16 -6.46 -17.69
C LEU A 32 -10.60 -6.58 -18.18
N ALA A 33 -11.36 -7.48 -17.61
CA ALA A 33 -12.76 -7.74 -17.91
C ALA A 33 -13.63 -7.67 -16.66
N LYS A 34 -14.93 -7.76 -16.86
CA LYS A 34 -15.91 -7.90 -15.78
C LYS A 34 -16.56 -9.28 -15.88
N ALA A 35 -16.48 -10.07 -14.81
CA ALA A 35 -17.13 -11.38 -14.72
C ALA A 35 -18.66 -11.28 -14.84
N ARG A 36 -19.32 -12.41 -14.98
CA ARG A 36 -20.79 -12.47 -15.08
C ARG A 36 -21.49 -11.94 -13.84
N ASP A 37 -20.91 -12.15 -12.68
CA ASP A 37 -21.39 -11.65 -11.38
C ASP A 37 -21.05 -10.18 -11.10
N GLY A 38 -20.22 -9.55 -11.96
CA GLY A 38 -19.80 -8.16 -11.86
C GLY A 38 -18.41 -7.93 -11.27
N GLY A 39 -17.75 -8.98 -10.77
CA GLY A 39 -16.39 -8.90 -10.22
C GLY A 39 -15.33 -8.61 -11.30
N PRO A 40 -14.18 -8.01 -10.93
CA PRO A 40 -13.09 -7.81 -11.87
C PRO A 40 -12.35 -9.12 -12.16
N VAL A 41 -11.98 -9.29 -13.43
CA VAL A 41 -11.21 -10.44 -13.94
C VAL A 41 -10.05 -9.94 -14.75
N PHE A 42 -8.85 -10.44 -14.47
CA PHE A 42 -7.70 -10.31 -15.35
C PHE A 42 -7.51 -11.57 -16.16
N LEU A 43 -7.25 -11.40 -17.44
CA LEU A 43 -6.91 -12.43 -18.40
C LEU A 43 -5.48 -12.20 -18.83
N LEU A 44 -4.54 -12.98 -18.30
CA LEU A 44 -3.11 -12.83 -18.57
C LEU A 44 -2.68 -13.91 -19.55
N GLN A 45 -2.19 -13.51 -20.73
CA GLN A 45 -1.77 -14.44 -21.79
C GLN A 45 -0.67 -15.37 -21.29
N ASP A 46 -0.89 -16.68 -21.42
CA ASP A 46 0.04 -17.74 -21.05
C ASP A 46 0.60 -18.39 -22.31
N SER A 47 1.91 -18.20 -22.54
CA SER A 47 2.61 -18.73 -23.71
C SER A 47 3.14 -20.18 -23.51
N SER A 48 2.81 -20.81 -22.37
CA SER A 48 3.22 -22.20 -22.11
C SER A 48 2.38 -23.19 -22.92
N ALA A 49 2.94 -24.37 -23.15
CA ALA A 49 2.13 -25.50 -23.59
C ALA A 49 1.06 -25.83 -22.53
N PRO A 50 -0.18 -26.17 -22.94
CA PRO A 50 -1.22 -26.58 -22.01
C PRO A 50 -0.75 -27.73 -21.11
N ALA A 51 -0.82 -27.51 -19.79
CA ALA A 51 -0.46 -28.49 -18.78
C ALA A 51 -1.43 -28.39 -17.61
N TYR A 52 -1.61 -29.46 -16.87
CA TYR A 52 -2.40 -29.38 -15.64
C TYR A 52 -1.70 -28.49 -14.61
N SER A 53 -2.39 -27.44 -14.20
CA SER A 53 -2.01 -26.58 -13.09
C SER A 53 -3.21 -26.47 -12.15
N PRO A 54 -3.05 -26.80 -10.86
CA PRO A 54 -4.17 -26.72 -9.92
C PRO A 54 -4.67 -25.27 -9.82
N ALA A 55 -5.99 -25.10 -9.76
CA ALA A 55 -6.59 -23.82 -9.46
C ALA A 55 -6.23 -23.38 -8.03
N ILE A 56 -6.15 -22.07 -7.83
CA ILE A 56 -5.93 -21.47 -6.51
C ILE A 56 -7.22 -20.78 -6.10
N GLU A 57 -7.78 -21.21 -4.98
CA GLU A 57 -9.01 -20.64 -4.42
C GLU A 57 -8.72 -20.04 -3.05
N LEU A 58 -8.85 -18.73 -2.92
CA LEU A 58 -8.86 -18.00 -1.65
C LEU A 58 -10.28 -17.46 -1.39
N LYS A 59 -10.48 -16.91 -0.22
CA LYS A 59 -11.78 -16.38 0.19
C LYS A 59 -12.38 -15.37 -0.81
N HIS A 60 -11.55 -14.52 -1.42
CA HIS A 60 -11.99 -13.43 -2.29
C HIS A 60 -11.28 -13.38 -3.65
N VAL A 61 -10.40 -14.32 -3.93
CA VAL A 61 -9.64 -14.38 -5.19
C VAL A 61 -9.53 -15.82 -5.66
N SER A 62 -9.77 -16.05 -6.95
CA SER A 62 -9.53 -17.32 -7.61
C SER A 62 -8.58 -17.17 -8.79
N VAL A 63 -7.80 -18.21 -9.08
CA VAL A 63 -6.85 -18.25 -10.19
C VAL A 63 -6.97 -19.59 -10.91
N HIS A 64 -7.26 -19.53 -12.21
CA HIS A 64 -7.33 -20.69 -13.10
C HIS A 64 -6.30 -20.52 -14.21
N PHE A 65 -5.33 -21.44 -14.30
CA PHE A 65 -4.33 -21.43 -15.36
C PHE A 65 -4.82 -22.20 -16.59
N HIS A 66 -4.18 -21.95 -17.74
CA HIS A 66 -4.44 -22.64 -19.02
C HIS A 66 -5.91 -22.61 -19.46
N SER A 67 -6.63 -21.55 -19.17
CA SER A 67 -8.02 -21.40 -19.60
C SER A 67 -8.07 -20.82 -21.01
N THR A 68 -8.71 -21.53 -21.94
CA THR A 68 -8.99 -20.97 -23.27
C THR A 68 -10.18 -20.04 -23.19
N CYS A 69 -9.96 -18.77 -23.50
CA CYS A 69 -10.99 -17.73 -23.42
C CYS A 69 -11.06 -16.94 -24.74
N ARG A 70 -12.28 -16.51 -25.07
CA ARG A 70 -12.55 -15.57 -26.15
C ARG A 70 -12.73 -14.19 -25.57
N VAL A 71 -11.88 -13.25 -26.02
CA VAL A 71 -11.84 -11.89 -25.51
C VAL A 71 -12.15 -10.93 -26.64
N ALA A 72 -13.26 -10.22 -26.55
CA ALA A 72 -13.65 -9.17 -27.48
C ALA A 72 -13.21 -7.81 -26.92
N THR A 73 -12.55 -7.01 -27.77
CA THR A 73 -12.19 -5.62 -27.52
C THR A 73 -12.89 -4.71 -28.52
N ALA A 74 -12.71 -3.38 -28.42
CA ALA A 74 -13.34 -2.41 -29.33
C ALA A 74 -12.96 -2.59 -30.81
N GLY A 75 -11.93 -3.35 -31.17
CA GLY A 75 -11.44 -3.46 -32.54
C GLY A 75 -11.26 -4.90 -33.07
N HIS A 76 -11.15 -5.88 -32.18
CA HIS A 76 -10.88 -7.28 -32.56
C HIS A 76 -11.31 -8.26 -31.46
N ALA A 77 -11.40 -9.53 -31.81
CA ALA A 77 -11.57 -10.62 -30.87
C ALA A 77 -10.33 -11.53 -30.91
N VAL A 78 -9.89 -11.97 -29.75
CA VAL A 78 -8.78 -12.90 -29.58
C VAL A 78 -9.32 -14.15 -28.90
N GLU A 79 -8.93 -15.33 -29.36
CA GLU A 79 -9.12 -16.61 -28.68
C GLU A 79 -7.75 -17.17 -28.38
N ASP A 80 -7.41 -17.30 -27.11
CA ASP A 80 -6.07 -17.70 -26.67
C ASP A 80 -6.12 -18.35 -25.27
N GLN A 81 -4.98 -18.82 -24.82
CA GLN A 81 -4.80 -19.41 -23.49
C GLN A 81 -4.41 -18.30 -22.47
N PHE A 82 -5.13 -18.29 -21.36
CA PHE A 82 -4.93 -17.29 -20.29
C PHE A 82 -4.84 -17.94 -18.92
N ALA A 83 -4.11 -17.26 -18.01
CA ALA A 83 -4.40 -17.33 -16.59
C ALA A 83 -5.54 -16.37 -16.29
N VAL A 84 -6.64 -16.90 -15.75
CA VAL A 84 -7.84 -16.15 -15.36
C VAL A 84 -7.80 -15.89 -13.86
N ILE A 85 -7.72 -14.62 -13.47
CA ILE A 85 -7.60 -14.20 -12.07
C ILE A 85 -8.82 -13.36 -11.74
N SER A 86 -9.67 -13.84 -10.83
CA SER A 86 -10.97 -13.23 -10.51
C SER A 86 -11.01 -12.76 -9.07
N CYS A 87 -11.67 -11.62 -8.83
CA CYS A 87 -12.01 -11.15 -7.49
C CYS A 87 -13.52 -11.28 -7.24
N ASP A 88 -13.88 -11.67 -6.02
CA ASP A 88 -15.26 -11.87 -5.58
C ASP A 88 -16.11 -10.59 -5.78
N ALA A 89 -17.21 -10.70 -6.50
CA ALA A 89 -18.13 -9.61 -6.76
C ALA A 89 -18.84 -9.06 -5.50
N ASN A 90 -18.93 -9.89 -4.44
CA ASN A 90 -19.61 -9.51 -3.20
C ASN A 90 -18.77 -8.61 -2.28
N VAL A 91 -17.54 -8.27 -2.68
CA VAL A 91 -16.63 -7.39 -1.92
C VAL A 91 -16.13 -6.23 -2.79
N PRO A 92 -17.03 -5.35 -3.26
CA PRO A 92 -16.70 -4.27 -4.21
C PRO A 92 -15.63 -3.32 -3.67
N GLU A 93 -15.49 -3.18 -2.35
CA GLU A 93 -14.46 -2.40 -1.69
C GLU A 93 -13.04 -2.93 -1.95
N LEU A 94 -12.88 -4.21 -2.29
CA LEU A 94 -11.59 -4.80 -2.64
C LEU A 94 -11.27 -4.71 -4.13
N HIS A 95 -12.25 -4.37 -4.99
CA HIS A 95 -12.05 -4.34 -6.44
C HIS A 95 -10.97 -3.33 -6.85
N GLU A 96 -10.95 -2.16 -6.23
CA GLU A 96 -9.95 -1.12 -6.54
C GLU A 96 -8.54 -1.60 -6.22
N VAL A 97 -8.32 -2.17 -5.03
CA VAL A 97 -7.03 -2.71 -4.60
C VAL A 97 -6.60 -3.87 -5.52
N PHE A 98 -7.52 -4.79 -5.81
CA PHE A 98 -7.27 -5.90 -6.73
C PHE A 98 -6.80 -5.42 -8.10
N ILE A 99 -7.53 -4.47 -8.71
CA ILE A 99 -7.20 -3.94 -10.03
C ILE A 99 -5.85 -3.22 -10.02
N ARG A 100 -5.57 -2.39 -9.02
CA ARG A 100 -4.33 -1.62 -8.94
C ARG A 100 -3.09 -2.50 -8.72
N CYS A 101 -3.17 -3.41 -7.76
CA CYS A 101 -2.06 -4.31 -7.46
C CYS A 101 -1.73 -5.21 -8.63
N LEU A 102 -2.75 -5.82 -9.23
CA LEU A 102 -2.50 -6.75 -10.33
C LEU A 102 -2.05 -6.01 -11.60
N ALA A 103 -2.61 -4.84 -11.91
CA ALA A 103 -2.14 -4.03 -13.03
C ALA A 103 -0.65 -3.64 -12.87
N ALA A 104 -0.21 -3.24 -11.67
CA ALA A 104 1.20 -2.93 -11.40
C ALA A 104 2.10 -4.18 -11.53
N ALA A 105 1.65 -5.33 -11.04
CA ALA A 105 2.41 -6.58 -11.14
C ALA A 105 2.53 -7.07 -12.61
N VAL A 106 1.49 -6.91 -13.41
CA VAL A 106 1.47 -7.30 -14.84
C VAL A 106 2.48 -6.49 -15.65
N GLU A 107 2.70 -5.22 -15.32
CA GLU A 107 3.70 -4.39 -16.01
C GLU A 107 5.14 -4.92 -15.87
N GLN A 108 5.41 -5.78 -14.88
CA GLN A 108 6.72 -6.39 -14.64
C GLN A 108 6.88 -7.75 -15.34
N LEU A 109 5.84 -8.28 -15.99
CA LEU A 109 5.92 -9.55 -16.70
C LEU A 109 6.79 -9.45 -17.95
N PRO A 110 7.56 -10.50 -18.31
CA PRO A 110 8.27 -10.56 -19.58
C PRO A 110 7.27 -10.57 -20.76
N VAL A 111 7.70 -10.07 -21.92
CA VAL A 111 6.85 -10.01 -23.14
C VAL A 111 6.27 -11.38 -23.47
N VAL A 112 7.06 -12.44 -23.34
CA VAL A 112 6.61 -13.83 -23.46
C VAL A 112 6.64 -14.42 -22.05
N ALA A 113 5.49 -14.45 -21.39
CA ALA A 113 5.36 -15.02 -20.06
C ALA A 113 4.85 -16.46 -20.14
N VAL A 114 5.45 -17.32 -19.34
CA VAL A 114 5.06 -18.69 -19.13
C VAL A 114 4.34 -18.86 -17.79
N THR A 115 3.67 -19.99 -17.57
CA THR A 115 2.88 -20.25 -16.36
C THR A 115 3.65 -19.94 -15.06
N SER A 116 4.95 -20.25 -14.99
CA SER A 116 5.76 -19.96 -13.80
C SER A 116 5.97 -18.45 -13.55
N ASP A 117 5.97 -17.64 -14.61
CA ASP A 117 6.04 -16.17 -14.48
C ASP A 117 4.71 -15.63 -13.97
N LEU A 118 3.60 -16.15 -14.49
CA LEU A 118 2.26 -15.81 -14.06
C LEU A 118 2.00 -16.23 -12.62
N GLN A 119 2.46 -17.42 -12.21
CA GLN A 119 2.39 -17.88 -10.82
C GLN A 119 3.13 -16.93 -9.87
N ARG A 120 4.33 -16.45 -10.24
CA ARG A 120 5.08 -15.47 -9.43
C ARG A 120 4.36 -14.13 -9.36
N CYS A 121 3.83 -13.64 -10.47
CA CYS A 121 3.03 -12.41 -10.53
C CYS A 121 1.81 -12.49 -9.61
N VAL A 122 1.10 -13.60 -9.63
CA VAL A 122 -0.09 -13.82 -8.80
C VAL A 122 0.26 -14.04 -7.33
N GLN A 123 1.45 -14.55 -7.00
CA GLN A 123 1.84 -14.85 -5.62
C GLN A 123 1.75 -13.61 -4.73
N SER A 124 2.25 -12.47 -5.18
CA SER A 124 2.17 -11.19 -4.45
C SER A 124 0.73 -10.78 -4.16
N LEU A 125 -0.17 -10.95 -5.15
CA LEU A 125 -1.60 -10.70 -4.97
C LEU A 125 -2.21 -11.64 -3.93
N LEU A 126 -1.86 -12.93 -3.96
CA LEU A 126 -2.36 -13.90 -3.00
C LEU A 126 -1.90 -13.56 -1.58
N ASP A 127 -0.66 -13.12 -1.40
CA ASP A 127 -0.13 -12.71 -0.10
C ASP A 127 -0.81 -11.44 0.42
N LEU A 128 -1.12 -10.49 -0.47
CA LEU A 128 -1.94 -9.33 -0.15
C LEU A 128 -3.34 -9.74 0.34
N PHE A 129 -4.05 -10.61 -0.38
CA PHE A 129 -5.39 -11.05 0.02
C PHE A 129 -5.39 -11.91 1.29
N ARG A 130 -4.32 -12.66 1.55
CA ARG A 130 -4.10 -13.32 2.85
C ARG A 130 -3.94 -12.29 3.98
N SER A 131 -3.21 -11.20 3.72
CA SER A 131 -3.05 -10.10 4.68
C SER A 131 -4.38 -9.42 5.01
N LEU A 132 -5.23 -9.17 4.01
CA LEU A 132 -6.58 -8.63 4.19
C LEU A 132 -7.51 -9.56 5.00
N SER A 133 -7.16 -10.84 5.14
CA SER A 133 -7.91 -11.79 5.98
C SER A 133 -7.40 -11.86 7.43
N ARG A 134 -6.30 -11.16 7.76
CA ARG A 134 -5.73 -11.09 9.11
C ARG A 134 -6.30 -9.90 9.88
N PRO A 135 -6.25 -9.90 11.22
CA PRO A 135 -6.55 -8.70 12.00
C PRO A 135 -5.67 -7.53 11.58
N ALA A 136 -6.21 -6.31 11.65
CA ALA A 136 -5.44 -5.10 11.42
C ALA A 136 -4.19 -5.08 12.32
N SER A 137 -3.04 -4.78 11.72
CA SER A 137 -1.76 -4.68 12.45
C SER A 137 -1.48 -3.26 12.94
N ARG A 138 -2.13 -2.26 12.35
CA ARG A 138 -1.97 -0.84 12.66
C ARG A 138 -3.31 -0.13 12.75
N GLU A 139 -3.33 0.96 13.51
CA GLU A 139 -4.47 1.87 13.51
C GLU A 139 -4.46 2.75 12.25
N VAL A 140 -5.65 3.07 11.73
CA VAL A 140 -5.81 3.93 10.54
C VAL A 140 -5.13 5.28 10.69
N THR A 141 -5.13 5.85 11.89
CA THR A 141 -4.48 7.14 12.21
C THR A 141 -2.97 7.08 11.98
N GLY A 142 -2.31 5.98 12.39
CA GLY A 142 -0.88 5.77 12.17
C GLY A 142 -0.57 5.62 10.68
N LEU A 143 -1.25 4.71 10.00
CA LEU A 143 -1.09 4.49 8.56
C LEU A 143 -1.33 5.78 7.76
N TRP A 144 -2.40 6.53 8.08
CA TRP A 144 -2.69 7.79 7.41
C TRP A 144 -1.54 8.79 7.56
N ALA A 145 -0.97 8.88 8.75
CA ALA A 145 0.14 9.81 9.01
C ALA A 145 1.42 9.40 8.25
N GLU A 146 1.74 8.12 8.18
CA GLU A 146 2.85 7.61 7.38
C GLU A 146 2.68 7.95 5.88
N LEU A 147 1.50 7.65 5.33
CA LEU A 147 1.16 8.00 3.94
C LEU A 147 1.18 9.51 3.69
N PHE A 148 0.73 10.30 4.68
CA PHE A 148 0.79 11.76 4.62
C PHE A 148 2.24 12.26 4.54
N ILE A 149 3.16 11.70 5.34
CA ILE A 149 4.59 12.02 5.28
C ILE A 149 5.14 11.68 3.89
N ILE A 150 4.83 10.50 3.34
CA ILE A 150 5.25 10.11 1.99
C ILE A 150 4.73 11.11 0.95
N ALA A 151 3.43 11.41 0.96
CA ALA A 151 2.79 12.30 0.00
C ALA A 151 3.29 13.76 0.09
N LYS A 152 3.80 14.18 1.26
CA LYS A 152 4.35 15.53 1.49
C LYS A 152 5.85 15.62 1.31
N SER A 153 6.57 14.50 1.24
CA SER A 153 8.01 14.49 1.02
C SER A 153 8.35 15.00 -0.39
N ARG A 154 9.49 15.65 -0.52
CA ARG A 154 10.00 16.14 -1.81
C ARG A 154 10.35 14.98 -2.75
N ASN A 155 10.85 13.89 -2.20
CA ASN A 155 11.24 12.70 -2.93
C ASN A 155 10.33 11.52 -2.54
N VAL A 156 9.12 11.48 -3.11
CA VAL A 156 8.10 10.46 -2.82
C VAL A 156 8.63 9.05 -3.09
N ALA A 157 9.36 8.85 -4.19
CA ALA A 157 9.90 7.54 -4.55
C ALA A 157 10.90 7.02 -3.49
N GLN A 158 11.79 7.90 -2.99
CA GLN A 158 12.73 7.52 -1.94
C GLN A 158 12.04 7.29 -0.60
N ALA A 159 11.04 8.11 -0.25
CA ALA A 159 10.21 7.88 0.93
C ALA A 159 9.50 6.53 0.86
N MET A 160 8.96 6.17 -0.31
CA MET A 160 8.36 4.84 -0.55
C MET A 160 9.36 3.70 -0.41
N ARG A 161 10.61 3.86 -0.87
CA ARG A 161 11.65 2.83 -0.68
C ARG A 161 12.02 2.64 0.78
N ALA A 162 12.12 3.76 1.52
CA ALA A 162 12.44 3.78 2.94
C ALA A 162 11.31 3.26 3.85
N TRP A 163 10.07 3.26 3.38
CA TRP A 163 8.89 2.90 4.18
C TRP A 163 8.80 1.40 4.45
N HIS A 164 8.59 1.02 5.72
CA HIS A 164 8.43 -0.34 6.20
C HIS A 164 7.00 -0.59 6.66
N ALA A 165 6.43 -1.70 6.23
CA ALA A 165 5.12 -2.16 6.68
C ALA A 165 5.17 -3.30 7.68
N ASP A 166 6.34 -3.93 7.83
CA ASP A 166 6.49 -5.02 8.78
C ASP A 166 6.36 -4.48 10.22
N PRO A 167 5.43 -5.00 11.04
CA PRO A 167 5.27 -4.58 12.43
C PRO A 167 6.47 -4.94 13.32
N PHE A 168 7.39 -5.77 12.85
CA PHE A 168 8.63 -6.12 13.54
C PHE A 168 9.79 -5.17 13.19
N GLU A 169 9.65 -4.34 12.16
CA GLU A 169 10.60 -3.28 11.87
C GLU A 169 10.55 -2.24 12.99
N ARG A 170 11.73 -1.77 13.34
CA ARG A 170 11.91 -0.88 14.49
C ARG A 170 11.36 0.53 14.23
N PHE A 171 11.50 1.01 12.99
CA PHE A 171 11.12 2.33 12.55
C PHE A 171 10.17 2.27 11.36
N ASP A 172 9.30 3.26 11.21
CA ASP A 172 8.39 3.34 10.07
C ASP A 172 9.14 3.59 8.75
N PHE A 173 10.27 4.31 8.82
CA PHE A 173 11.14 4.58 7.66
C PHE A 173 12.61 4.41 8.03
N SER A 174 13.39 3.81 7.10
CA SER A 174 14.84 3.71 7.22
C SER A 174 15.50 3.91 5.86
N TRP A 175 16.52 4.76 5.79
CA TRP A 175 17.31 5.00 4.58
C TRP A 175 18.75 5.35 4.96
N ALA A 176 19.71 4.81 4.22
CA ALA A 176 21.13 4.93 4.54
C ALA A 176 21.43 4.70 6.04
N SER A 177 21.90 5.73 6.76
CA SER A 177 22.11 5.70 8.22
C SER A 177 21.05 6.49 8.99
N GLU A 178 19.94 6.84 8.38
CA GLU A 178 18.88 7.65 8.99
C GLU A 178 17.61 6.83 9.18
N CYS A 179 16.78 7.25 10.14
CA CYS A 179 15.45 6.66 10.36
C CYS A 179 14.44 7.71 10.83
N LEU A 180 13.17 7.41 10.60
CA LEU A 180 12.05 8.23 11.03
C LEU A 180 10.97 7.34 11.65
N GLU A 181 10.52 7.73 12.83
CA GLU A 181 9.32 7.20 13.49
C GLU A 181 8.19 8.22 13.37
N VAL A 182 7.00 7.78 12.99
CA VAL A 182 5.81 8.63 12.82
C VAL A 182 4.83 8.37 13.95
N LYS A 183 4.44 9.40 14.64
CA LYS A 183 3.43 9.35 15.70
C LYS A 183 2.25 10.26 15.36
N ALA A 184 1.06 9.70 15.38
CA ALA A 184 -0.18 10.43 15.13
C ALA A 184 -1.10 10.38 16.35
N THR A 185 -1.89 11.41 16.56
CA THR A 185 -2.94 11.42 17.57
C THR A 185 -4.10 12.32 17.14
N THR A 186 -5.31 11.95 17.52
CA THR A 186 -6.52 12.78 17.37
C THR A 186 -6.79 13.64 18.61
N ASN A 187 -5.96 13.55 19.64
CA ASN A 187 -6.05 14.37 20.83
C ASN A 187 -5.40 15.73 20.61
N GLU A 188 -5.77 16.72 21.40
CA GLU A 188 -5.19 18.06 21.36
C GLU A 188 -3.73 18.10 21.83
N LEU A 189 -3.36 17.17 22.73
CA LEU A 189 -2.00 17.07 23.26
C LEU A 189 -1.19 16.02 22.48
N ARG A 190 0.11 16.31 22.28
CA ARG A 190 1.07 15.43 21.61
C ARG A 190 1.55 14.30 22.51
N ARG A 191 0.60 13.54 23.08
CA ARG A 191 0.91 12.39 23.93
C ARG A 191 1.04 11.15 23.10
N HIS A 192 2.27 10.65 22.99
CA HIS A 192 2.58 9.47 22.19
C HIS A 192 3.18 8.36 23.05
N GLU A 193 2.91 7.12 22.66
CA GLU A 193 3.55 5.93 23.20
C GLU A 193 4.76 5.57 22.35
N PHE A 194 5.87 5.27 23.00
CA PHE A 194 7.11 4.82 22.38
C PHE A 194 7.56 3.49 23.00
N ALA A 195 8.11 2.62 22.17
CA ALA A 195 9.07 1.65 22.66
C ALA A 195 10.43 2.33 22.83
N LEU A 196 11.16 2.01 23.89
CA LEU A 196 12.44 2.67 24.19
C LEU A 196 13.42 2.52 23.01
N GLU A 197 13.35 1.40 22.33
CA GLU A 197 14.18 1.11 21.15
C GLU A 197 13.90 2.08 19.99
N GLN A 198 12.67 2.59 19.86
CA GLN A 198 12.29 3.56 18.81
C GLN A 198 12.95 4.93 18.95
N LEU A 199 13.55 5.23 20.11
CA LEU A 199 14.28 6.49 20.33
C LEU A 199 15.80 6.32 20.32
N GLN A 200 16.28 5.15 19.90
CA GLN A 200 17.72 4.91 19.74
C GLN A 200 18.07 5.03 18.25
N SER A 201 18.73 6.10 17.85
CA SER A 201 19.20 6.27 16.48
C SER A 201 20.09 5.08 16.01
N PRO A 202 20.15 4.80 14.71
CA PRO A 202 21.11 3.85 14.16
C PRO A 202 22.55 4.21 14.56
N LEU A 203 23.41 3.23 14.69
CA LEU A 203 24.81 3.46 15.06
C LEU A 203 25.51 4.37 14.04
N GLY A 204 25.98 5.53 14.49
CA GLY A 204 26.61 6.53 13.61
C GLY A 204 25.64 7.26 12.68
N GLY A 205 24.33 7.12 12.90
CA GLY A 205 23.28 7.75 12.12
C GLY A 205 22.41 8.73 12.89
N VAL A 206 21.37 9.22 12.25
CA VAL A 206 20.44 10.20 12.82
C VAL A 206 19.03 9.64 12.83
N GLY A 207 18.32 9.83 13.94
CA GLY A 207 16.94 9.42 14.08
C GLY A 207 16.00 10.62 14.27
N TYR A 208 14.84 10.56 13.62
CA TYR A 208 13.82 11.59 13.66
C TYR A 208 12.50 11.03 14.18
N VAL A 209 11.69 11.89 14.80
CA VAL A 209 10.31 11.62 15.15
C VAL A 209 9.42 12.66 14.49
N ALA A 210 8.47 12.24 13.68
CA ALA A 210 7.40 13.08 13.16
C ALA A 210 6.16 12.95 14.04
N SER A 211 5.69 14.05 14.61
CA SER A 211 4.46 14.09 15.39
C SER A 211 3.39 14.86 14.63
N VAL A 212 2.27 14.21 14.33
CA VAL A 212 1.13 14.77 13.58
C VAL A 212 -0.12 14.78 14.46
N LEU A 213 -0.75 15.94 14.60
CA LEU A 213 -2.10 16.01 15.16
C LEU A 213 -3.11 15.84 14.01
N LEU A 214 -4.10 14.99 14.23
CA LEU A 214 -5.13 14.68 13.25
C LEU A 214 -6.50 15.19 13.74
N GLN A 215 -7.26 15.75 12.81
CA GLN A 215 -8.64 16.13 13.04
C GLN A 215 -9.51 15.40 12.03
N ALA A 216 -10.46 14.57 12.50
CA ALA A 216 -11.41 13.91 11.62
C ALA A 216 -12.27 14.95 10.90
N GLN A 217 -12.47 14.76 9.60
CA GLN A 217 -13.21 15.69 8.77
C GLN A 217 -14.03 14.94 7.72
N THR A 218 -15.35 15.14 7.71
CA THR A 218 -16.20 14.64 6.63
C THR A 218 -15.79 15.31 5.32
N GLY A 219 -15.52 14.49 4.27
CA GLY A 219 -15.01 15.01 3.01
C GLY A 219 -13.54 15.46 3.06
N GLY A 220 -12.81 15.12 4.14
CA GLY A 220 -11.36 15.28 4.23
C GLY A 220 -10.61 14.27 3.34
N ILE A 221 -9.32 14.14 3.57
CA ILE A 221 -8.45 13.23 2.85
C ILE A 221 -8.42 11.86 3.56
N GLY A 222 -8.77 10.79 2.85
CA GLY A 222 -8.69 9.41 3.33
C GLY A 222 -7.39 8.71 2.96
N VAL A 223 -7.25 7.46 3.40
CA VAL A 223 -6.09 6.61 3.05
C VAL A 223 -5.97 6.43 1.54
N VAL A 224 -7.08 6.13 0.85
CA VAL A 224 -7.09 5.93 -0.62
C VAL A 224 -6.71 7.21 -1.37
N ASP A 225 -7.12 8.38 -0.88
CA ASP A 225 -6.76 9.65 -1.51
C ASP A 225 -5.25 9.91 -1.43
N LEU A 226 -4.61 9.59 -0.29
CA LEU A 226 -3.16 9.66 -0.14
C LEU A 226 -2.46 8.65 -1.05
N CYS A 227 -2.96 7.42 -1.12
CA CYS A 227 -2.43 6.41 -2.05
C CYS A 227 -2.50 6.90 -3.50
N ASN A 228 -3.61 7.50 -3.92
CA ASN A 228 -3.76 8.07 -5.26
C ASN A 228 -2.74 9.17 -5.54
N GLN A 229 -2.47 10.06 -4.57
CA GLN A 229 -1.46 11.11 -4.70
C GLN A 229 -0.05 10.51 -4.84
N ILE A 230 0.27 9.50 -4.04
CA ILE A 230 1.56 8.80 -4.08
C ILE A 230 1.73 8.07 -5.42
N GLU A 231 0.72 7.33 -5.89
CA GLU A 231 0.77 6.61 -7.18
C GLU A 231 1.07 7.53 -8.36
N VAL A 232 0.51 8.74 -8.39
CA VAL A 232 0.82 9.72 -9.44
C VAL A 232 2.31 10.08 -9.44
N CYS A 233 2.92 10.21 -8.27
CA CYS A 233 4.35 10.55 -8.15
C CYS A 233 5.27 9.39 -8.54
N VAL A 234 4.83 8.13 -8.37
CA VAL A 234 5.60 6.91 -8.70
C VAL A 234 5.02 6.16 -9.90
N ALA A 235 4.34 6.86 -10.81
CA ALA A 235 3.61 6.26 -11.93
C ALA A 235 4.49 5.38 -12.83
N THR A 236 5.78 5.68 -12.95
CA THR A 236 6.75 4.92 -13.76
C THR A 236 7.46 3.79 -12.99
N GLU A 237 7.11 3.57 -11.72
CA GLU A 237 7.75 2.59 -10.84
C GLU A 237 6.71 1.56 -10.36
N PRO A 238 6.44 0.51 -11.14
CA PRO A 238 5.39 -0.46 -10.82
C PRO A 238 5.63 -1.22 -9.51
N ASP A 239 6.88 -1.48 -9.16
CA ASP A 239 7.29 -2.08 -7.88
C ASP A 239 6.89 -1.23 -6.67
N LEU A 240 7.04 0.10 -6.75
CA LEU A 240 6.63 1.00 -5.68
C LEU A 240 5.10 1.11 -5.58
N ARG A 241 4.40 1.09 -6.71
CA ARG A 241 2.92 1.05 -6.72
C ARG A 241 2.39 -0.25 -6.09
N GLN A 242 3.01 -1.38 -6.41
CA GLN A 242 2.68 -2.67 -5.80
C GLN A 242 2.94 -2.63 -4.29
N LYS A 243 4.16 -2.22 -3.87
CA LYS A 243 4.54 -2.07 -2.46
C LYS A 243 3.55 -1.20 -1.68
N LEU A 244 3.08 -0.09 -2.26
CA LEU A 244 2.10 0.81 -1.63
C LEU A 244 0.85 0.04 -1.19
N TRP A 245 0.24 -0.69 -2.09
CA TRP A 245 -1.02 -1.40 -1.81
C TRP A 245 -0.82 -2.63 -0.94
N GLU A 246 0.30 -3.33 -1.07
CA GLU A 246 0.66 -4.45 -0.19
C GLU A 246 0.80 -3.97 1.27
N ASN A 247 1.49 -2.85 1.47
CA ASN A 247 1.68 -2.27 2.80
C ASN A 247 0.37 -1.77 3.40
N VAL A 248 -0.48 -1.09 2.62
CA VAL A 248 -1.80 -0.63 3.06
C VAL A 248 -2.69 -1.80 3.43
N ALA A 249 -2.74 -2.85 2.61
CA ALA A 249 -3.52 -4.04 2.90
C ALA A 249 -3.02 -4.78 4.15
N ALA A 250 -1.70 -4.90 4.32
CA ALA A 250 -1.09 -5.51 5.50
C ALA A 250 -1.39 -4.72 6.78
N ALA A 251 -1.41 -3.39 6.71
CA ALA A 251 -1.71 -2.52 7.85
C ALA A 251 -3.18 -2.61 8.28
N LEU A 252 -4.10 -2.53 7.33
CA LEU A 252 -5.54 -2.46 7.59
C LEU A 252 -6.20 -3.84 7.78
N GLY A 253 -5.63 -4.89 7.19
CA GLY A 253 -6.14 -6.25 7.34
C GLY A 253 -7.65 -6.34 7.09
N ASN A 254 -8.37 -7.08 7.92
CA ASN A 254 -9.82 -7.29 7.81
C ASN A 254 -10.66 -6.04 8.16
N ASP A 255 -10.05 -4.98 8.68
CA ASP A 255 -10.69 -3.69 8.90
C ASP A 255 -10.57 -2.74 7.70
N PHE A 256 -10.02 -3.22 6.56
CA PHE A 256 -9.78 -2.43 5.36
C PHE A 256 -11.03 -1.62 4.95
N SER A 257 -12.16 -2.29 4.74
CA SER A 257 -13.42 -1.64 4.32
C SER A 257 -13.90 -0.56 5.29
N LYS A 258 -13.87 -0.84 6.61
CA LYS A 258 -14.29 0.11 7.65
C LYS A 258 -13.35 1.30 7.77
N SER A 259 -12.11 1.12 7.36
CA SER A 259 -11.06 2.12 7.47
C SER A 259 -11.07 3.12 6.34
N LEU A 260 -11.68 2.77 5.19
CA LEU A 260 -11.78 3.64 4.02
C LEU A 260 -12.64 4.89 4.27
N ASP A 261 -13.60 4.82 5.17
CA ASP A 261 -14.51 5.94 5.50
C ASP A 261 -13.86 6.99 6.41
N ARG A 262 -12.67 6.69 6.98
CA ARG A 262 -11.96 7.62 7.87
C ARG A 262 -11.14 8.62 7.08
N ALA A 263 -11.51 9.89 7.20
CA ALA A 263 -10.84 11.00 6.53
C ALA A 263 -10.45 12.10 7.53
N PHE A 264 -9.35 12.81 7.23
CA PHE A 264 -8.78 13.83 8.11
C PHE A 264 -8.50 15.14 7.36
N ASP A 265 -8.44 16.26 8.11
CA ASP A 265 -8.02 17.57 7.61
C ASP A 265 -6.51 17.58 7.35
N ALA A 266 -6.13 17.45 6.07
CA ALA A 266 -4.74 17.49 5.64
C ALA A 266 -4.08 18.87 5.86
N SER A 267 -4.87 19.95 5.86
CA SER A 267 -4.37 21.31 6.16
C SER A 267 -4.04 21.44 7.63
N TYR A 268 -4.89 20.92 8.52
CA TYR A 268 -4.60 20.86 9.95
C TYR A 268 -3.37 20.01 10.23
N ALA A 269 -3.27 18.82 9.65
CA ALA A 269 -2.12 17.94 9.76
C ALA A 269 -0.82 18.65 9.30
N THR A 270 -0.86 19.39 8.18
CA THR A 270 0.29 20.16 7.69
C THR A 270 0.74 21.25 8.67
N ARG A 271 -0.22 21.98 9.25
CA ARG A 271 0.10 23.06 10.21
C ARG A 271 0.62 22.54 11.54
N THR A 272 0.19 21.34 11.92
CA THR A 272 0.54 20.74 13.22
C THR A 272 1.70 19.75 13.15
N LEU A 273 2.16 19.37 11.96
CA LEU A 273 3.35 18.52 11.81
C LEU A 273 4.54 19.18 12.51
N THR A 274 5.18 18.43 13.40
CA THR A 274 6.42 18.81 14.07
C THR A 274 7.39 17.66 13.96
N LEU A 275 8.64 17.99 13.63
CA LEU A 275 9.75 17.04 13.58
C LEU A 275 10.69 17.30 14.76
N TYR A 276 11.14 16.23 15.37
CA TYR A 276 12.09 16.23 16.49
C TYR A 276 13.28 15.34 16.14
N ALA A 277 14.47 15.69 16.61
CA ALA A 277 15.53 14.68 16.71
C ALA A 277 15.14 13.68 17.83
N MET A 278 15.48 12.42 17.69
CA MET A 278 15.13 11.41 18.71
C MET A 278 15.70 11.74 20.08
N GLU A 279 16.86 12.39 20.10
CA GLU A 279 17.53 12.84 21.35
C GLU A 279 16.78 13.95 22.11
N ASP A 280 15.90 14.69 21.42
CA ASP A 280 15.05 15.72 22.07
C ASP A 280 13.91 15.09 22.87
N ILE A 281 13.56 13.85 22.59
CA ILE A 281 12.38 13.18 23.18
C ILE A 281 12.71 12.71 24.60
N PRO A 282 11.98 13.18 25.64
CA PRO A 282 12.16 12.67 27.00
C PRO A 282 11.89 11.16 27.08
N ALA A 283 12.89 10.41 27.51
CA ALA A 283 12.80 8.96 27.62
C ALA A 283 13.36 8.45 28.97
N PRO A 284 12.87 7.32 29.49
CA PRO A 284 13.46 6.67 30.64
C PRO A 284 14.87 6.18 30.32
N GLN A 285 15.71 6.03 31.34
CA GLN A 285 17.02 5.41 31.17
C GLN A 285 16.87 3.93 30.75
N GLN A 286 17.81 3.49 29.92
CA GLN A 286 17.83 2.09 29.53
C GLN A 286 18.07 1.20 30.74
N PRO A 287 17.24 0.14 30.93
CA PRO A 287 17.43 -0.80 32.03
C PRO A 287 18.83 -1.44 31.98
N SER A 288 19.49 -1.47 33.11
CA SER A 288 20.79 -2.15 33.26
C SER A 288 20.67 -3.68 33.39
N ASP A 289 19.47 -4.17 33.78
CA ASP A 289 19.22 -5.60 33.89
C ASP A 289 18.83 -6.19 32.52
N PRO A 290 19.62 -7.12 31.95
CA PRO A 290 19.39 -7.67 30.62
C PRO A 290 18.08 -8.50 30.52
N ARG A 291 17.45 -8.83 31.64
CA ARG A 291 16.15 -9.51 31.66
C ARG A 291 14.98 -8.58 31.38
N ILE A 292 15.21 -7.25 31.42
CA ILE A 292 14.18 -6.27 31.09
C ILE A 292 14.28 -5.96 29.60
N SER A 293 13.19 -6.21 28.87
CA SER A 293 13.07 -5.95 27.44
C SER A 293 11.74 -5.30 27.11
N SER A 294 11.60 -4.75 25.91
CA SER A 294 10.35 -4.19 25.39
C SER A 294 9.75 -3.09 26.27
N VAL A 295 10.60 -2.17 26.77
CA VAL A 295 10.16 -1.05 27.60
C VAL A 295 9.31 -0.09 26.77
N ARG A 296 8.05 0.12 27.20
CA ARG A 296 7.14 1.09 26.60
C ARG A 296 6.82 2.19 27.61
N PHE A 297 6.72 3.41 27.10
CA PHE A 297 6.40 4.57 27.93
C PHE A 297 5.60 5.58 27.11
N ARG A 298 4.92 6.48 27.80
CA ARG A 298 4.19 7.59 27.18
C ARG A 298 4.84 8.90 27.57
N THR A 299 5.05 9.78 26.58
CA THR A 299 5.57 11.12 26.80
C THR A 299 4.71 12.17 26.09
N ASP A 300 4.66 13.37 26.63
CA ASP A 300 3.95 14.53 26.08
C ASP A 300 4.96 15.45 25.40
N LEU A 301 4.87 15.54 24.08
CA LEU A 301 5.76 16.38 23.27
C LEU A 301 5.25 17.81 23.10
N SER A 302 4.12 18.19 23.73
CA SER A 302 3.52 19.53 23.56
C SER A 302 4.44 20.67 24.03
N THR A 303 5.35 20.39 24.96
CA THR A 303 6.32 21.37 25.53
C THR A 303 7.77 21.08 25.14
N VAL A 304 8.01 20.04 24.36
CA VAL A 304 9.36 19.69 23.89
C VAL A 304 9.75 20.62 22.76
N THR A 305 10.92 21.25 22.90
CA THR A 305 11.51 22.07 21.84
C THR A 305 12.36 21.20 20.93
N SER A 306 12.08 21.23 19.63
CA SER A 306 12.91 20.54 18.65
C SER A 306 14.24 21.25 18.47
N SER A 307 15.34 20.49 18.47
CA SER A 307 16.68 21.00 18.13
C SER A 307 16.84 21.20 16.61
N LEU A 308 15.94 20.63 15.79
CA LEU A 308 15.98 20.77 14.34
C LEU A 308 15.67 22.21 13.91
N THR A 309 16.55 22.78 13.10
CA THR A 309 16.40 24.15 12.61
C THR A 309 15.54 24.23 11.36
N GLY A 310 14.62 25.20 11.32
CA GLY A 310 13.72 25.40 10.17
C GLY A 310 12.27 24.99 10.44
N SER A 311 11.42 25.21 9.45
CA SER A 311 10.05 24.72 9.51
C SER A 311 9.99 23.20 9.32
N ALA A 312 8.97 22.54 9.86
CA ALA A 312 8.74 21.10 9.66
C ALA A 312 8.76 20.72 8.17
N LYS A 313 8.24 21.60 7.29
CA LYS A 313 8.30 21.40 5.85
C LYS A 313 9.75 21.36 5.33
N ASN A 314 10.60 22.33 5.75
CA ASN A 314 11.99 22.37 5.28
C ASN A 314 12.79 21.15 5.74
N VAL A 315 12.54 20.68 6.97
CA VAL A 315 13.16 19.45 7.49
C VAL A 315 12.65 18.24 6.71
N LEU A 316 11.33 18.13 6.48
CA LEU A 316 10.75 17.04 5.70
C LEU A 316 11.25 17.01 4.25
N ASP A 317 11.41 18.20 3.63
CA ASP A 317 11.95 18.33 2.27
C ASP A 317 13.43 17.90 2.17
N ALA A 318 14.16 17.90 3.28
CA ALA A 318 15.55 17.43 3.37
C ALA A 318 15.67 15.94 3.69
N LEU A 319 14.58 15.30 4.21
CA LEU A 319 14.56 13.86 4.43
C LEU A 319 14.49 13.12 3.09
N PHE A 320 14.94 11.90 3.07
CA PHE A 320 14.92 11.02 1.89
C PHE A 320 15.69 11.57 0.66
N MET A 321 16.77 12.33 0.90
CA MET A 321 17.61 12.89 -0.17
C MET A 321 18.72 11.91 -0.60
#